data_ca6c34839f30cc712483afcdcae76598
#
_entry.id   ca6c34839f30cc712483afcdcae76598
#
_cell.length_a   1.000
_cell.length_b   1.000
_cell.length_c   1.000
_cell.angle_alpha   90.00
_cell.angle_beta   90.00
_cell.angle_gamma   90.00
#
_symmetry.space_group_name_H-M   'P 1'
#
loop_
_entity.id
_entity.type
_entity.pdbx_description
1 polymer ?
#
loop_
_entity_poly.entity_id
_entity_poly.type
_entity_poly.pdbx_seq_one_letter_code
_entity_poly.pdbx_strand_id
1 'polypeptide(L)'
;GKKKSSITSSNLNDDNIETLIERCIETTKITPEDEYNSLPDKELLADKINDLNLYDDDHIENDEKIEYLKEAEEAALQKKEIINTETGFTESKSNFILANSDGFINGYKSSSFSASCVAVAKDANDKMERDYEFTSTCHLQDMIRPQQIGSVAAKKTIQKLNPKKIESEKISIIFDRRISKGILGVLANAISASSIARGTSFLKGKIDEEIFSSSINIYDKPDIVKGLGSRYFDSEGVKTEELKLVDCGVLKHYLVDTYNGKKLNLKSNGRSGGTSNLFFEKGSVSYR
;
A
#
# COMPACT_ATOMS: atom_id res chain seq x y z
N GLY A 1 29.69 10.54 -2.71
CA GLY A 1 29.84 10.87 -4.13
C GLY A 1 28.51 11.15 -4.79
N LYS A 2 28.57 11.65 -6.02
CA LYS A 2 27.35 11.99 -6.79
C LYS A 2 26.93 10.90 -7.77
N LYS A 3 27.67 9.81 -7.84
CA LYS A 3 27.36 8.66 -8.69
C LYS A 3 26.61 7.59 -7.88
N LYS A 4 25.68 6.91 -8.51
CA LYS A 4 24.86 5.88 -7.86
C LYS A 4 24.69 4.67 -8.78
N SER A 5 24.79 3.47 -8.20
CA SER A 5 24.30 2.23 -8.77
C SER A 5 23.60 1.40 -7.70
N SER A 6 22.89 0.37 -8.12
CA SER A 6 22.18 -0.55 -7.22
C SER A 6 22.27 -1.96 -7.78
N ILE A 7 22.55 -2.92 -6.92
CA ILE A 7 22.54 -4.35 -7.25
C ILE A 7 21.67 -5.07 -6.23
N THR A 8 20.90 -6.07 -6.69
CA THR A 8 20.03 -6.89 -5.86
C THR A 8 20.44 -8.37 -6.04
N SER A 9 20.43 -9.14 -4.98
CA SER A 9 20.67 -10.58 -5.00
C SER A 9 19.80 -11.32 -3.99
N SER A 10 19.42 -12.52 -4.31
CA SER A 10 18.84 -13.49 -3.38
C SER A 10 19.88 -14.43 -2.78
N ASN A 11 21.11 -14.44 -3.30
CA ASN A 11 22.22 -15.24 -2.76
C ASN A 11 23.04 -14.41 -1.79
N LEU A 12 23.01 -14.78 -0.51
CA LEU A 12 23.67 -14.08 0.60
C LEU A 12 24.93 -14.79 1.11
N ASN A 13 25.52 -15.68 0.32
CA ASN A 13 26.80 -16.28 0.67
C ASN A 13 27.92 -15.23 0.60
N ASP A 14 28.90 -15.31 1.50
CA ASP A 14 29.95 -14.29 1.67
C ASP A 14 30.69 -14.02 0.35
N ASP A 15 31.15 -15.06 -0.36
CA ASP A 15 31.86 -14.95 -1.64
C ASP A 15 31.01 -14.17 -2.70
N ASN A 16 29.70 -14.40 -2.70
CA ASN A 16 28.80 -13.70 -3.61
C ASN A 16 28.60 -12.24 -3.20
N ILE A 17 28.54 -11.96 -1.90
CA ILE A 17 28.42 -10.59 -1.37
C ILE A 17 29.64 -9.76 -1.76
N GLU A 18 30.85 -10.28 -1.60
CA GLU A 18 32.10 -9.61 -2.03
C GLU A 18 32.06 -9.28 -3.53
N THR A 19 31.71 -10.27 -4.35
CA THR A 19 31.58 -10.09 -5.81
C THR A 19 30.56 -9.02 -6.16
N LEU A 20 29.42 -8.96 -5.45
CA LEU A 20 28.37 -7.95 -5.68
C LEU A 20 28.84 -6.55 -5.30
N ILE A 21 29.59 -6.43 -4.19
CA ILE A 21 30.16 -5.16 -3.75
C ILE A 21 31.13 -4.63 -4.83
N GLU A 22 32.06 -5.47 -5.31
CA GLU A 22 33.01 -5.10 -6.37
C GLU A 22 32.28 -4.65 -7.64
N ARG A 23 31.30 -5.43 -8.12
CA ARG A 23 30.49 -5.08 -9.28
C ARG A 23 29.73 -3.76 -9.09
N CYS A 24 29.17 -3.54 -7.89
CA CYS A 24 28.46 -2.30 -7.58
C CYS A 24 29.42 -1.10 -7.65
N ILE A 25 30.62 -1.24 -7.12
CA ILE A 25 31.68 -0.20 -7.16
C ILE A 25 32.08 0.09 -8.60
N GLU A 26 32.40 -0.93 -9.39
CA GLU A 26 32.81 -0.77 -10.80
C GLU A 26 31.69 -0.15 -11.63
N THR A 27 30.46 -0.59 -11.46
CA THR A 27 29.30 0.00 -12.12
C THR A 27 29.15 1.48 -11.72
N THR A 28 29.32 1.80 -10.43
CA THR A 28 29.21 3.19 -9.97
C THR A 28 30.26 4.11 -10.59
N LYS A 29 31.49 3.62 -10.83
CA LYS A 29 32.57 4.40 -11.43
C LYS A 29 32.21 4.91 -12.84
N ILE A 30 31.48 4.11 -13.61
CA ILE A 30 31.11 4.45 -15.01
C ILE A 30 29.78 5.16 -15.14
N THR A 31 28.95 5.26 -14.08
CA THR A 31 27.70 6.03 -14.13
C THR A 31 27.98 7.53 -14.15
N PRO A 32 27.12 8.32 -14.81
CA PRO A 32 27.24 9.78 -14.78
C PRO A 32 27.01 10.30 -13.35
N GLU A 33 27.57 11.48 -13.08
CA GLU A 33 27.30 12.19 -11.83
C GLU A 33 25.90 12.84 -11.89
N ASP A 34 25.22 12.80 -10.75
CA ASP A 34 23.97 13.51 -10.53
C ASP A 34 24.07 14.27 -9.20
N GLU A 35 24.02 15.60 -9.27
CA GLU A 35 24.24 16.48 -8.14
C GLU A 35 23.27 16.26 -6.98
N TYR A 36 22.08 15.69 -7.26
CA TYR A 36 21.02 15.42 -6.28
C TYR A 36 21.23 14.10 -5.54
N ASN A 37 22.11 13.21 -6.02
CA ASN A 37 22.40 11.94 -5.32
C ASN A 37 23.10 12.17 -3.98
N SER A 38 22.51 11.70 -2.92
CA SER A 38 23.06 11.72 -1.56
C SER A 38 22.32 10.77 -0.63
N LEU A 39 22.87 10.54 0.54
CA LEU A 39 22.13 10.05 1.70
C LEU A 39 21.19 11.16 2.22
N PRO A 40 20.14 10.79 2.99
CA PRO A 40 19.32 11.76 3.70
C PRO A 40 20.13 12.51 4.76
N ASP A 41 19.67 13.69 5.16
CA ASP A 41 20.28 14.44 6.24
C ASP A 41 20.16 13.66 7.55
N LYS A 42 21.25 13.58 8.32
CA LYS A 42 21.33 12.76 9.56
C LYS A 42 20.26 13.10 10.58
N GLU A 43 19.90 14.37 10.67
CA GLU A 43 18.87 14.90 11.57
C GLU A 43 17.45 14.40 11.25
N LEU A 44 17.24 13.89 10.02
CA LEU A 44 15.95 13.34 9.58
C LEU A 44 15.84 11.83 9.83
N LEU A 45 16.94 11.16 10.17
CA LEU A 45 16.95 9.71 10.38
C LEU A 45 16.17 9.35 11.65
N ALA A 46 15.52 8.20 11.62
CA ALA A 46 14.75 7.69 12.75
C ALA A 46 15.69 7.27 13.90
N ASP A 47 15.53 7.89 15.07
CA ASP A 47 16.30 7.60 16.28
C ASP A 47 15.54 6.71 17.27
N LYS A 48 14.21 6.78 17.27
CA LYS A 48 13.32 6.02 18.14
C LYS A 48 12.29 5.25 17.34
N ILE A 49 12.01 4.04 17.77
CA ILE A 49 10.98 3.17 17.22
C ILE A 49 9.96 2.89 18.32
N ASN A 50 8.73 3.37 18.15
CA ASN A 50 7.61 2.94 18.99
C ASN A 50 7.12 1.58 18.47
N ASP A 51 6.74 0.69 19.38
CA ASP A 51 6.19 -0.61 18.94
C ASP A 51 4.81 -0.43 18.30
N LEU A 52 4.73 -0.72 17.02
CA LEU A 52 3.49 -0.69 16.24
C LEU A 52 2.82 -2.07 16.14
N ASN A 53 3.38 -3.07 16.81
CA ASN A 53 2.86 -4.44 16.80
C ASN A 53 2.61 -4.98 15.38
N LEU A 54 3.62 -4.83 14.50
CA LEU A 54 3.53 -5.21 13.08
C LEU A 54 3.83 -6.67 12.81
N TYR A 55 4.29 -7.41 13.82
CA TYR A 55 4.73 -8.79 13.67
C TYR A 55 3.95 -9.73 14.58
N ASP A 56 3.49 -10.81 13.98
CA ASP A 56 2.88 -11.94 14.64
C ASP A 56 3.75 -13.17 14.41
N ASP A 57 4.14 -13.83 15.50
CA ASP A 57 4.94 -15.06 15.44
C ASP A 57 4.08 -16.31 15.21
N ASP A 58 2.75 -16.18 15.32
CA ASP A 58 1.83 -17.28 15.09
C ASP A 58 2.05 -17.87 13.69
N HIS A 59 1.97 -19.18 13.62
CA HIS A 59 2.07 -19.97 12.40
C HIS A 59 0.77 -20.72 12.17
N ILE A 60 0.38 -20.82 10.92
CA ILE A 60 -0.78 -21.61 10.49
C ILE A 60 -0.29 -22.73 9.56
N GLU A 61 -0.61 -23.97 9.91
CA GLU A 61 -0.24 -25.14 9.12
C GLU A 61 -0.98 -25.17 7.77
N ASN A 62 -0.40 -25.85 6.79
CA ASN A 62 -0.99 -25.91 5.45
C ASN A 62 -2.39 -26.55 5.45
N ASP A 63 -2.63 -27.55 6.28
CA ASP A 63 -3.93 -28.20 6.39
C ASP A 63 -4.99 -27.25 6.99
N GLU A 64 -4.61 -26.41 7.94
CA GLU A 64 -5.50 -25.38 8.50
C GLU A 64 -5.81 -24.27 7.47
N LYS A 65 -4.82 -23.87 6.63
CA LYS A 65 -5.06 -22.96 5.50
C LYS A 65 -6.05 -23.55 4.50
N ILE A 66 -5.89 -24.84 4.17
CA ILE A 66 -6.78 -25.54 3.25
C ILE A 66 -8.20 -25.62 3.83
N GLU A 67 -8.34 -25.93 5.12
CA GLU A 67 -9.65 -25.98 5.78
C GLU A 67 -10.33 -24.61 5.80
N TYR A 68 -9.58 -23.56 6.14
CA TYR A 68 -10.07 -22.17 6.07
C TYR A 68 -10.61 -21.83 4.68
N LEU A 69 -9.90 -22.23 3.62
CA LEU A 69 -10.31 -21.97 2.24
C LEU A 69 -11.55 -22.77 1.84
N LYS A 70 -11.64 -24.05 2.23
CA LYS A 70 -12.82 -24.90 2.02
C LYS A 70 -14.07 -24.32 2.68
N GLU A 71 -13.97 -23.88 3.93
CA GLU A 71 -15.08 -23.25 4.63
C GLU A 71 -15.58 -21.98 3.91
N ALA A 72 -14.66 -21.19 3.32
CA ALA A 72 -15.05 -20.03 2.53
C ALA A 72 -15.75 -20.43 1.22
N GLU A 73 -15.25 -21.44 0.52
CA GLU A 73 -15.87 -21.99 -0.69
C GLU A 73 -17.27 -22.55 -0.41
N GLU A 74 -17.39 -23.40 0.61
CA GLU A 74 -18.66 -24.00 1.00
C GLU A 74 -19.70 -22.94 1.34
N ALA A 75 -19.29 -21.88 2.07
CA ALA A 75 -20.19 -20.79 2.41
C ALA A 75 -20.67 -20.01 1.16
N ALA A 76 -19.82 -19.85 0.17
CA ALA A 76 -20.20 -19.21 -1.10
C ALA A 76 -21.14 -20.12 -1.93
N LEU A 77 -20.83 -21.41 -2.04
CA LEU A 77 -21.57 -22.41 -2.80
C LEU A 77 -22.95 -22.76 -2.21
N GLN A 78 -23.25 -22.34 -0.97
CA GLN A 78 -24.62 -22.45 -0.44
C GLN A 78 -25.67 -21.67 -1.26
N LYS A 79 -25.26 -20.72 -2.08
CA LYS A 79 -26.14 -19.96 -2.96
C LYS A 79 -26.24 -20.63 -4.30
N LYS A 80 -27.47 -21.00 -4.71
CA LYS A 80 -27.75 -21.75 -5.95
C LYS A 80 -27.27 -21.06 -7.23
N GLU A 81 -27.15 -19.73 -7.21
CA GLU A 81 -26.67 -18.93 -8.32
C GLU A 81 -25.15 -19.02 -8.49
N ILE A 82 -24.42 -19.42 -7.45
CA ILE A 82 -22.96 -19.57 -7.49
C ILE A 82 -22.61 -20.92 -8.10
N ILE A 83 -21.85 -20.86 -9.18
CA ILE A 83 -21.48 -22.05 -9.97
C ILE A 83 -20.00 -22.42 -9.81
N ASN A 84 -19.18 -21.48 -9.34
CA ASN A 84 -17.76 -21.72 -9.10
C ASN A 84 -17.19 -20.73 -8.09
N THR A 85 -16.11 -21.13 -7.44
CA THR A 85 -15.31 -20.32 -6.52
C THR A 85 -13.83 -20.52 -6.76
N GLU A 86 -13.05 -19.50 -6.44
CA GLU A 86 -11.59 -19.55 -6.37
C GLU A 86 -11.14 -18.89 -5.07
N THR A 87 -10.39 -19.63 -4.26
CA THR A 87 -9.91 -19.14 -2.97
C THR A 87 -8.39 -19.13 -2.91
N GLY A 88 -7.84 -18.25 -2.10
CA GLY A 88 -6.41 -18.17 -1.90
C GLY A 88 -6.06 -17.69 -0.50
N PHE A 89 -4.99 -18.26 0.07
CA PHE A 89 -4.40 -17.85 1.33
C PHE A 89 -2.93 -17.50 1.12
N THR A 90 -2.50 -16.39 1.70
CA THR A 90 -1.10 -15.95 1.69
C THR A 90 -0.67 -15.59 3.09
N GLU A 91 0.46 -16.14 3.51
CA GLU A 91 1.19 -15.77 4.71
C GLU A 91 2.55 -15.20 4.29
N SER A 92 2.93 -14.07 4.87
CA SER A 92 4.25 -13.49 4.67
C SER A 92 4.81 -13.00 6.00
N LYS A 93 6.07 -13.35 6.25
CA LYS A 93 6.85 -12.84 7.38
C LYS A 93 8.12 -12.21 6.83
N SER A 94 8.42 -11.00 7.26
CA SER A 94 9.56 -10.23 6.78
C SER A 94 10.39 -9.70 7.94
N ASN A 95 11.70 -9.68 7.73
CA ASN A 95 12.65 -8.97 8.58
C ASN A 95 13.38 -7.97 7.69
N PHE A 96 13.10 -6.70 7.85
CA PHE A 96 13.70 -5.62 7.09
C PHE A 96 14.80 -4.96 7.90
N ILE A 97 15.99 -4.82 7.32
CA ILE A 97 17.14 -4.12 7.92
C ILE A 97 17.66 -3.12 6.90
N LEU A 98 17.86 -1.89 7.34
CA LEU A 98 18.49 -0.81 6.58
C LEU A 98 19.73 -0.32 7.31
N ALA A 99 20.84 -0.22 6.59
CA ALA A 99 22.08 0.37 7.08
C ALA A 99 22.65 1.35 6.05
N ASN A 100 23.32 2.40 6.51
CA ASN A 100 24.01 3.33 5.64
C ASN A 100 25.39 3.73 6.21
N SER A 101 26.23 4.37 5.38
CA SER A 101 27.57 4.80 5.76
C SER A 101 27.63 5.94 6.79
N ASP A 102 26.51 6.60 7.08
CA ASP A 102 26.40 7.64 8.11
C ASP A 102 26.14 7.11 9.51
N GLY A 103 26.17 5.76 9.65
CA GLY A 103 26.03 5.07 10.92
C GLY A 103 24.59 4.70 11.28
N PHE A 104 23.62 4.98 10.41
CA PHE A 104 22.27 4.46 10.60
C PHE A 104 22.26 2.95 10.38
N ILE A 105 21.77 2.23 11.36
CA ILE A 105 21.43 0.81 11.27
C ILE A 105 20.17 0.57 12.09
N ASN A 106 19.11 0.17 11.43
CA ASN A 106 17.83 -0.10 12.06
C ASN A 106 17.02 -1.09 11.24
N GLY A 107 16.04 -1.75 11.87
CA GLY A 107 15.20 -2.73 11.20
C GLY A 107 13.97 -3.08 12.02
N TYR A 108 13.05 -3.78 11.40
CA TYR A 108 11.85 -4.28 12.05
C TYR A 108 11.32 -5.52 11.35
N LYS A 109 10.57 -6.31 12.11
CA LYS A 109 9.82 -7.45 11.57
C LYS A 109 8.41 -7.01 11.23
N SER A 110 7.83 -7.65 10.24
CA SER A 110 6.41 -7.53 9.91
C SER A 110 5.85 -8.85 9.41
N SER A 111 4.56 -9.05 9.61
CA SER A 111 3.82 -10.18 9.08
C SER A 111 2.56 -9.71 8.36
N SER A 112 2.06 -10.53 7.48
CA SER A 112 0.76 -10.35 6.87
C SER A 112 0.10 -11.70 6.57
N PHE A 113 -1.18 -11.78 6.90
CA PHE A 113 -2.04 -12.91 6.61
C PHE A 113 -3.18 -12.40 5.73
N SER A 114 -3.41 -13.05 4.61
CA SER A 114 -4.44 -12.63 3.66
C SER A 114 -5.18 -13.84 3.11
N ALA A 115 -6.50 -13.74 3.06
CA ALA A 115 -7.33 -14.74 2.40
C ALA A 115 -8.39 -14.06 1.54
N SER A 116 -8.74 -14.69 0.43
CA SER A 116 -9.74 -14.21 -0.50
C SER A 116 -10.61 -15.32 -1.04
N CYS A 117 -11.85 -14.97 -1.38
CA CYS A 117 -12.77 -15.83 -2.13
C CYS A 117 -13.34 -15.01 -3.29
N VAL A 118 -13.12 -15.49 -4.50
CA VAL A 118 -13.81 -15.02 -5.71
C VAL A 118 -14.98 -15.96 -5.95
N ALA A 119 -16.17 -15.44 -6.17
CA ALA A 119 -17.33 -16.21 -6.54
C ALA A 119 -17.77 -15.89 -7.96
N VAL A 120 -18.24 -16.88 -8.70
CA VAL A 120 -18.84 -16.77 -10.04
C VAL A 120 -20.29 -17.18 -9.96
N ALA A 121 -21.19 -16.29 -10.36
CA ALA A 121 -22.61 -16.55 -10.45
C ALA A 121 -23.08 -16.57 -11.90
N LYS A 122 -24.18 -17.29 -12.14
CA LYS A 122 -24.80 -17.43 -13.45
C LYS A 122 -26.28 -17.08 -13.35
N ASP A 123 -26.80 -16.31 -14.30
CA ASP A 123 -28.22 -16.00 -14.38
C ASP A 123 -28.99 -17.03 -15.23
N ALA A 124 -30.31 -16.84 -15.33
CA ALA A 124 -31.18 -17.75 -16.12
C ALA A 124 -30.90 -17.71 -17.63
N ASN A 125 -30.12 -16.75 -18.13
CA ASN A 125 -29.75 -16.60 -19.55
C ASN A 125 -28.30 -17.04 -19.80
N ASP A 126 -27.71 -17.79 -18.87
CA ASP A 126 -26.32 -18.25 -18.91
C ASP A 126 -25.24 -17.15 -18.87
N LYS A 127 -25.61 -15.92 -18.52
CA LYS A 127 -24.65 -14.84 -18.31
C LYS A 127 -24.00 -14.94 -16.94
N MET A 128 -22.69 -14.76 -16.93
CA MET A 128 -21.88 -14.90 -15.72
C MET A 128 -21.38 -13.56 -15.23
N GLU A 129 -21.38 -13.43 -13.92
CA GLU A 129 -20.79 -12.31 -13.20
C GLU A 129 -19.86 -12.84 -12.12
N ARG A 130 -18.86 -12.05 -11.74
CA ARG A 130 -17.94 -12.37 -10.65
C ARG A 130 -17.71 -11.21 -9.73
N ASP A 131 -17.51 -11.52 -8.47
CA ASP A 131 -17.04 -10.58 -7.45
C ASP A 131 -16.25 -11.34 -6.38
N TYR A 132 -15.67 -10.62 -5.45
CA TYR A 132 -14.83 -11.18 -4.41
C TYR A 132 -15.01 -10.50 -3.06
N GLU A 133 -14.56 -11.20 -2.03
CA GLU A 133 -14.27 -10.65 -0.71
C GLU A 133 -12.90 -11.13 -0.25
N PHE A 134 -12.25 -10.35 0.60
CA PHE A 134 -10.96 -10.67 1.16
C PHE A 134 -10.78 -10.11 2.56
N THR A 135 -9.82 -10.68 3.29
CA THR A 135 -9.25 -10.11 4.50
C THR A 135 -7.73 -9.99 4.34
N SER A 136 -7.14 -8.99 4.99
CA SER A 136 -5.68 -8.87 5.09
C SER A 136 -5.35 -8.16 6.40
N THR A 137 -4.48 -8.76 7.21
CA THR A 137 -4.16 -8.32 8.57
C THR A 137 -2.69 -8.59 8.88
N CYS A 138 -2.12 -7.87 9.85
CA CYS A 138 -0.79 -8.17 10.36
C CYS A 138 -0.79 -9.41 11.27
N HIS A 139 -1.92 -9.71 11.93
CA HIS A 139 -2.04 -10.79 12.89
C HIS A 139 -3.07 -11.82 12.45
N LEU A 140 -2.74 -13.11 12.62
CA LEU A 140 -3.60 -14.23 12.22
C LEU A 140 -4.97 -14.17 12.89
N GLN A 141 -5.01 -13.89 14.19
CA GLN A 141 -6.25 -13.81 14.98
C GLN A 141 -7.20 -12.68 14.53
N ASP A 142 -6.71 -11.67 13.81
CA ASP A 142 -7.50 -10.53 13.35
C ASP A 142 -8.16 -10.81 11.97
N MET A 143 -7.93 -11.99 11.38
CA MET A 143 -8.54 -12.38 10.12
C MET A 143 -10.06 -12.58 10.29
N ILE A 144 -10.80 -12.21 9.26
CA ILE A 144 -12.25 -12.44 9.18
C ILE A 144 -12.52 -13.95 9.04
N ARG A 145 -13.58 -14.44 9.65
CA ARG A 145 -13.99 -15.86 9.54
C ARG A 145 -14.22 -16.26 8.08
N PRO A 146 -13.76 -17.44 7.65
CA PRO A 146 -13.85 -17.88 6.26
C PRO A 146 -15.28 -17.89 5.71
N GLN A 147 -16.26 -18.34 6.51
CA GLN A 147 -17.67 -18.34 6.12
C GLN A 147 -18.21 -16.94 5.79
N GLN A 148 -17.71 -15.91 6.48
CA GLN A 148 -18.09 -14.53 6.19
C GLN A 148 -17.50 -14.06 4.85
N ILE A 149 -16.25 -14.42 4.55
CA ILE A 149 -15.61 -14.09 3.26
C ILE A 149 -16.41 -14.70 2.11
N GLY A 150 -16.68 -16.01 2.17
CA GLY A 150 -17.43 -16.71 1.13
C GLY A 150 -18.85 -16.19 0.96
N SER A 151 -19.59 -16.02 2.07
CA SER A 151 -20.98 -15.53 2.03
C SER A 151 -21.07 -14.10 1.46
N VAL A 152 -20.13 -13.22 1.80
CA VAL A 152 -20.10 -11.83 1.28
C VAL A 152 -19.69 -11.82 -0.19
N ALA A 153 -18.72 -12.63 -0.59
CA ALA A 153 -18.33 -12.77 -2.01
C ALA A 153 -19.53 -13.20 -2.85
N ALA A 154 -20.22 -14.27 -2.43
CA ALA A 154 -21.42 -14.76 -3.11
C ALA A 154 -22.53 -13.70 -3.20
N LYS A 155 -22.85 -13.01 -2.09
CA LYS A 155 -23.84 -11.93 -2.07
C LYS A 155 -23.51 -10.82 -3.06
N LYS A 156 -22.27 -10.35 -3.09
CA LYS A 156 -21.82 -9.30 -4.02
C LYS A 156 -21.91 -9.75 -5.48
N THR A 157 -21.53 -10.98 -5.75
CA THR A 157 -21.60 -11.55 -7.10
C THR A 157 -23.03 -11.64 -7.61
N ILE A 158 -23.96 -12.15 -6.78
CA ILE A 158 -25.37 -12.25 -7.12
C ILE A 158 -26.00 -10.88 -7.39
N GLN A 159 -25.61 -9.84 -6.63
CA GLN A 159 -26.08 -8.48 -6.84
C GLN A 159 -25.68 -7.89 -8.20
N LYS A 160 -24.68 -8.43 -8.87
CA LYS A 160 -24.26 -8.02 -10.22
C LYS A 160 -25.02 -8.72 -11.34
N LEU A 161 -25.78 -9.78 -11.05
CA LEU A 161 -26.56 -10.49 -12.07
C LEU A 161 -27.61 -9.57 -12.71
N ASN A 162 -27.92 -9.85 -13.97
CA ASN A 162 -28.87 -9.08 -14.79
C ASN A 162 -28.50 -7.59 -14.90
N PRO A 163 -27.25 -7.26 -15.31
CA PRO A 163 -26.83 -5.87 -15.45
C PRO A 163 -27.67 -5.15 -16.50
N LYS A 164 -28.01 -3.89 -16.22
CA LYS A 164 -28.71 -3.03 -17.18
C LYS A 164 -27.74 -2.04 -17.79
N LYS A 165 -27.81 -1.87 -19.12
CA LYS A 165 -27.12 -0.78 -19.79
C LYS A 165 -27.86 0.53 -19.51
N ILE A 166 -27.13 1.57 -19.13
CA ILE A 166 -27.64 2.91 -18.95
C ILE A 166 -27.15 3.81 -20.06
N GLU A 167 -27.90 4.86 -20.39
CA GLU A 167 -27.50 5.90 -21.33
C GLU A 167 -26.34 6.73 -20.78
N SER A 168 -25.59 7.39 -21.69
CA SER A 168 -24.53 8.31 -21.29
C SER A 168 -25.16 9.61 -20.76
N GLU A 169 -24.92 9.90 -19.50
CA GLU A 169 -25.46 11.08 -18.84
C GLU A 169 -24.50 11.64 -17.79
N LYS A 170 -24.74 12.90 -17.39
CA LYS A 170 -23.99 13.54 -16.30
C LYS A 170 -24.76 13.35 -15.00
N ILE A 171 -24.27 12.46 -14.15
CA ILE A 171 -24.91 12.11 -12.87
C ILE A 171 -23.91 12.19 -11.70
N SER A 172 -24.47 12.27 -10.49
CA SER A 172 -23.69 12.08 -9.27
C SER A 172 -23.33 10.61 -9.08
N ILE A 173 -22.09 10.33 -8.71
CA ILE A 173 -21.57 8.97 -8.52
C ILE A 173 -21.21 8.75 -7.06
N ILE A 174 -21.67 7.65 -6.49
CA ILE A 174 -21.24 7.15 -5.17
C ILE A 174 -20.29 6.00 -5.41
N PHE A 175 -19.03 6.16 -4.97
CA PHE A 175 -18.03 5.11 -5.07
C PHE A 175 -18.14 4.14 -3.88
N ASP A 176 -18.27 2.84 -4.18
CA ASP A 176 -18.11 1.80 -3.17
C ASP A 176 -16.73 1.94 -2.47
N ARG A 177 -16.68 1.60 -1.17
CA ARG A 177 -15.45 1.69 -0.35
C ARG A 177 -14.23 1.00 -0.96
N ARG A 178 -14.42 -0.06 -1.74
CA ARG A 178 -13.33 -0.79 -2.40
C ARG A 178 -12.75 -0.02 -3.59
N ILE A 179 -13.57 0.78 -4.24
CA ILE A 179 -13.20 1.57 -5.43
C ILE A 179 -12.69 2.96 -5.02
N SER A 180 -13.29 3.56 -3.98
CA SER A 180 -12.95 4.91 -3.52
C SER A 180 -11.48 5.06 -3.13
N LYS A 181 -10.83 4.00 -2.63
CA LYS A 181 -9.38 3.99 -2.38
C LYS A 181 -8.54 4.28 -3.63
N GLY A 182 -9.05 4.02 -4.84
CA GLY A 182 -8.37 4.35 -6.09
C GLY A 182 -8.16 5.86 -6.27
N ILE A 183 -9.09 6.68 -5.76
CA ILE A 183 -8.97 8.15 -5.79
C ILE A 183 -7.76 8.59 -4.95
N LEU A 184 -7.56 7.97 -3.77
CA LEU A 184 -6.39 8.22 -2.93
C LEU A 184 -5.09 7.82 -3.64
N GLY A 185 -5.07 6.71 -4.37
CA GLY A 185 -3.93 6.28 -5.17
C GLY A 185 -3.57 7.27 -6.28
N VAL A 186 -4.58 7.83 -6.97
CA VAL A 186 -4.38 8.89 -7.97
C VAL A 186 -3.77 10.14 -7.32
N LEU A 187 -4.30 10.56 -6.18
CA LEU A 187 -3.75 11.70 -5.43
C LEU A 187 -2.30 11.42 -5.02
N ALA A 188 -2.01 10.27 -4.40
CA ALA A 188 -0.66 9.92 -3.96
C ALA A 188 0.37 9.97 -5.11
N ASN A 189 0.00 9.46 -6.29
CA ASN A 189 0.85 9.55 -7.48
C ASN A 189 1.03 11.01 -7.96
N ALA A 190 -0.03 11.81 -7.94
CA ALA A 190 0.01 13.19 -8.39
C ALA A 190 0.84 14.09 -7.44
N ILE A 191 0.82 13.84 -6.13
CA ILE A 191 1.60 14.61 -5.14
C ILE A 191 2.98 13.99 -4.85
N SER A 192 3.39 12.92 -5.54
CA SER A 192 4.74 12.39 -5.35
C SER A 192 5.78 13.39 -5.86
N ALA A 193 6.82 13.66 -5.07
CA ALA A 193 7.88 14.61 -5.44
C ALA A 193 8.52 14.23 -6.78
N SER A 194 8.59 12.96 -7.12
CA SER A 194 9.09 12.45 -8.39
C SER A 194 8.21 12.91 -9.57
N SER A 195 6.87 12.86 -9.45
CA SER A 195 5.96 13.37 -10.50
C SER A 195 6.00 14.89 -10.61
N ILE A 196 6.13 15.58 -9.48
CA ILE A 196 6.28 17.04 -9.41
C ILE A 196 7.60 17.49 -10.07
N ALA A 197 8.73 16.84 -9.73
CA ALA A 197 10.05 17.18 -10.27
C ALA A 197 10.13 16.95 -11.79
N ARG A 198 9.51 15.87 -12.29
CA ARG A 198 9.42 15.62 -13.74
C ARG A 198 8.43 16.53 -14.47
N GLY A 199 7.62 17.30 -13.76
CA GLY A 199 6.58 18.15 -14.36
C GLY A 199 5.42 17.38 -14.99
N THR A 200 5.21 16.12 -14.59
CA THR A 200 4.13 15.26 -15.13
C THR A 200 2.85 15.32 -14.30
N SER A 201 2.88 16.01 -13.17
CA SER A 201 1.71 16.15 -12.30
C SER A 201 0.94 17.44 -12.56
N PHE A 202 -0.38 17.34 -12.64
CA PHE A 202 -1.31 18.48 -12.68
C PHE A 202 -1.38 19.24 -11.33
N LEU A 203 -0.81 18.68 -10.25
CA LEU A 203 -0.74 19.31 -8.94
C LEU A 203 0.61 20.04 -8.69
N LYS A 204 1.46 20.16 -9.72
CA LYS A 204 2.70 20.94 -9.60
C LYS A 204 2.38 22.40 -9.30
N GLY A 205 2.98 22.95 -8.23
CA GLY A 205 2.77 24.33 -7.80
C GLY A 205 1.46 24.57 -7.07
N LYS A 206 0.72 23.52 -6.67
CA LYS A 206 -0.60 23.61 -6.05
C LYS A 206 -0.59 23.48 -4.51
N ILE A 207 0.57 23.57 -3.87
CA ILE A 207 0.62 23.66 -2.40
C ILE A 207 -0.12 24.93 -1.97
N ASP A 208 -0.92 24.81 -0.90
CA ASP A 208 -1.82 25.82 -0.34
C ASP A 208 -2.96 26.27 -1.25
N GLU A 209 -3.21 25.54 -2.36
CA GLU A 209 -4.40 25.74 -3.17
C GLU A 209 -5.50 24.72 -2.85
N GLU A 210 -6.74 25.12 -3.03
CA GLU A 210 -7.91 24.23 -2.90
C GLU A 210 -7.98 23.30 -4.11
N ILE A 211 -7.93 21.98 -3.83
CA ILE A 211 -8.00 20.91 -4.84
C ILE A 211 -9.23 20.00 -4.64
N PHE A 212 -9.87 20.09 -3.50
CA PHE A 212 -11.12 19.40 -3.14
C PHE A 212 -12.06 20.34 -2.40
N SER A 213 -13.31 19.93 -2.21
CA SER A 213 -14.24 20.62 -1.31
C SER A 213 -13.66 20.76 0.10
N SER A 214 -13.99 21.84 0.78
CA SER A 214 -13.57 22.14 2.16
C SER A 214 -14.00 21.07 3.20
N SER A 215 -14.89 20.17 2.85
CA SER A 215 -15.28 19.03 3.68
C SER A 215 -14.29 17.87 3.64
N ILE A 216 -13.27 17.91 2.77
CA ILE A 216 -12.33 16.80 2.54
C ILE A 216 -11.04 17.01 3.31
N ASN A 217 -10.74 16.05 4.18
CA ASN A 217 -9.45 15.91 4.84
C ASN A 217 -8.84 14.56 4.48
N ILE A 218 -7.54 14.56 4.14
CA ILE A 218 -6.80 13.34 3.77
C ILE A 218 -5.51 13.29 4.57
N TYR A 219 -5.28 12.12 5.18
CA TYR A 219 -4.13 11.86 6.04
C TYR A 219 -3.33 10.67 5.52
N ASP A 220 -2.02 10.72 5.77
CA ASP A 220 -1.14 9.56 5.72
C ASP A 220 -0.53 9.33 7.09
N LYS A 221 -0.88 8.19 7.74
CA LYS A 221 -0.47 7.85 9.11
C LYS A 221 0.41 6.60 9.11
N PRO A 222 1.71 6.76 9.38
CA PRO A 222 2.66 5.64 9.41
C PRO A 222 2.62 4.84 10.71
N ASP A 223 1.96 5.31 11.75
CA ASP A 223 2.02 4.86 13.14
C ASP A 223 0.76 4.14 13.65
N ILE A 224 -0.07 3.65 12.74
CA ILE A 224 -1.24 2.85 13.13
C ILE A 224 -0.76 1.48 13.63
N VAL A 225 -1.11 1.15 14.88
CA VAL A 225 -0.83 -0.17 15.47
C VAL A 225 -1.49 -1.25 14.64
N LYS A 226 -0.75 -2.31 14.29
CA LYS A 226 -1.17 -3.39 13.38
C LYS A 226 -1.60 -2.90 11.99
N GLY A 227 -1.22 -1.69 11.59
CA GLY A 227 -1.55 -1.15 10.26
C GLY A 227 -0.68 -1.79 9.18
N LEU A 228 -1.29 -2.33 8.12
CA LEU A 228 -0.58 -3.00 7.02
C LEU A 228 0.39 -2.10 6.25
N GLY A 229 0.15 -0.80 6.23
CA GLY A 229 1.04 0.21 5.64
C GLY A 229 1.92 0.92 6.67
N SER A 230 1.82 0.55 7.96
CA SER A 230 2.59 1.20 9.01
C SER A 230 4.07 0.84 8.92
N ARG A 231 4.92 1.80 9.29
CA ARG A 231 6.37 1.67 9.24
C ARG A 231 7.03 2.66 10.18
N TYR A 232 8.19 2.30 10.66
CA TYR A 232 8.94 3.12 11.62
C TYR A 232 9.77 4.21 10.93
N PHE A 233 10.22 3.93 9.73
CA PHE A 233 10.98 4.83 8.86
C PHE A 233 10.74 4.46 7.40
N ASP A 234 11.05 5.36 6.51
CA ASP A 234 10.91 5.15 5.08
C ASP A 234 12.08 4.36 4.46
N SER A 235 12.09 4.16 3.16
CA SER A 235 13.12 3.36 2.47
C SER A 235 14.52 3.98 2.52
N GLU A 236 14.68 5.20 3.03
CA GLU A 236 15.96 5.89 3.22
C GLU A 236 16.37 5.98 4.69
N GLY A 237 15.55 5.47 5.62
CA GLY A 237 15.77 5.57 7.06
C GLY A 237 15.25 6.87 7.67
N VAL A 238 14.58 7.71 6.88
CA VAL A 238 13.98 8.96 7.36
C VAL A 238 12.76 8.66 8.22
N LYS A 239 12.70 9.32 9.37
CA LYS A 239 11.58 9.22 10.31
C LYS A 239 10.26 9.53 9.60
N THR A 240 9.26 8.70 9.89
CA THR A 240 7.90 8.89 9.40
C THR A 240 7.02 9.51 10.50
N GLU A 241 6.23 10.51 10.13
CA GLU A 241 5.24 11.15 11.00
C GLU A 241 3.91 11.30 10.26
N GLU A 242 2.82 11.50 11.00
CA GLU A 242 1.53 11.77 10.40
C GLU A 242 1.60 13.01 9.51
N LEU A 243 1.09 12.91 8.29
CA LEU A 243 0.92 14.03 7.37
C LEU A 243 -0.55 14.24 7.05
N LYS A 244 -1.05 15.43 7.30
CA LYS A 244 -2.33 15.88 6.76
C LYS A 244 -2.09 16.40 5.35
N LEU A 245 -2.24 15.54 4.36
CA LEU A 245 -1.95 15.84 2.95
C LEU A 245 -2.91 16.86 2.37
N VAL A 246 -4.18 16.76 2.75
CA VAL A 246 -5.23 17.72 2.39
C VAL A 246 -5.93 18.15 3.66
N ASP A 247 -6.01 19.46 3.88
CA ASP A 247 -6.68 20.08 5.01
C ASP A 247 -7.81 20.99 4.53
N CYS A 248 -9.05 20.64 4.88
CA CYS A 248 -10.25 21.37 4.42
C CYS A 248 -10.22 21.66 2.91
N GLY A 249 -9.88 20.64 2.10
CA GLY A 249 -9.79 20.74 0.64
C GLY A 249 -8.48 21.30 0.11
N VAL A 250 -7.63 21.87 0.94
CA VAL A 250 -6.39 22.55 0.56
C VAL A 250 -5.21 21.57 0.59
N LEU A 251 -4.45 21.47 -0.49
CA LEU A 251 -3.24 20.64 -0.56
C LEU A 251 -2.13 21.21 0.33
N LYS A 252 -1.63 20.42 1.30
CA LYS A 252 -0.60 20.87 2.26
C LYS A 252 0.78 20.30 2.02
N HIS A 253 0.88 19.06 1.52
CA HIS A 253 2.15 18.39 1.39
C HIS A 253 2.27 17.60 0.10
N TYR A 254 3.49 17.60 -0.48
CA TYR A 254 3.93 16.57 -1.41
C TYR A 254 4.52 15.40 -0.62
N LEU A 255 4.63 14.23 -1.25
CA LEU A 255 5.34 13.06 -0.72
C LEU A 255 6.79 13.14 -1.17
N VAL A 256 7.69 13.47 -0.24
CA VAL A 256 9.06 13.88 -0.58
C VAL A 256 10.08 12.88 -0.07
N ASP A 257 10.87 12.31 -0.99
CA ASP A 257 12.11 11.57 -0.74
C ASP A 257 13.33 12.52 -0.80
N THR A 258 14.51 12.04 -0.41
CA THR A 258 15.73 12.86 -0.37
C THR A 258 16.14 13.38 -1.75
N TYR A 259 16.13 12.52 -2.78
CA TYR A 259 16.58 12.87 -4.13
C TYR A 259 15.68 13.92 -4.78
N ASN A 260 14.38 13.67 -4.81
CA ASN A 260 13.43 14.61 -5.42
C ASN A 260 13.24 15.85 -4.54
N GLY A 261 13.39 15.73 -3.24
CA GLY A 261 13.41 16.87 -2.32
C GLY A 261 14.50 17.88 -2.70
N LYS A 262 15.74 17.41 -2.94
CA LYS A 262 16.83 18.26 -3.40
C LYS A 262 16.54 18.94 -4.74
N LYS A 263 15.94 18.21 -5.70
CA LYS A 263 15.52 18.80 -6.99
C LYS A 263 14.49 19.91 -6.84
N LEU A 264 13.63 19.80 -5.84
CA LEU A 264 12.53 20.75 -5.60
C LEU A 264 12.86 21.80 -4.53
N ASN A 265 14.06 21.75 -3.94
CA ASN A 265 14.47 22.55 -2.79
C ASN A 265 13.52 22.35 -1.57
N LEU A 266 13.13 21.09 -1.34
CA LEU A 266 12.29 20.63 -0.23
C LEU A 266 13.07 19.64 0.63
N LYS A 267 12.72 19.52 1.92
CA LYS A 267 13.23 18.46 2.79
C LYS A 267 12.40 17.18 2.61
N SER A 268 13.08 16.02 2.72
CA SER A 268 12.38 14.73 2.81
C SER A 268 11.43 14.74 4.02
N ASN A 269 10.25 14.17 3.84
CA ASN A 269 9.24 14.03 4.90
C ASN A 269 8.91 12.56 5.22
N GLY A 270 9.89 11.66 5.01
CA GLY A 270 9.75 10.26 5.33
C GLY A 270 8.80 9.51 4.38
N ARG A 271 8.81 9.87 3.11
CA ARG A 271 7.94 9.25 2.09
C ARG A 271 8.71 8.66 0.92
N SER A 272 9.97 8.33 1.12
CA SER A 272 10.68 7.44 0.21
C SER A 272 10.01 6.05 0.22
N GLY A 273 9.64 5.56 -0.97
CA GLY A 273 8.83 4.35 -1.11
C GLY A 273 7.31 4.57 -1.06
N GLY A 274 6.83 5.83 -0.97
CA GLY A 274 5.42 6.19 -1.07
C GLY A 274 4.69 6.40 0.26
N THR A 275 3.37 6.32 0.23
CA THR A 275 2.48 6.48 1.40
C THR A 275 2.56 5.29 2.36
N SER A 276 2.13 5.52 3.58
CA SER A 276 1.91 4.50 4.63
C SER A 276 0.43 4.09 4.65
N ASN A 277 -0.32 4.52 5.65
CA ASN A 277 -1.76 4.28 5.73
C ASN A 277 -2.50 5.56 5.31
N LEU A 278 -2.95 5.58 4.07
CA LEU A 278 -3.62 6.72 3.44
C LEU A 278 -5.13 6.59 3.54
N PHE A 279 -5.83 7.60 4.05
CA PHE A 279 -7.27 7.57 4.20
C PHE A 279 -7.93 8.95 4.16
N PHE A 280 -9.21 8.94 3.80
CA PHE A 280 -10.10 10.07 4.02
C PHE A 280 -10.54 10.13 5.48
N GLU A 281 -10.65 11.33 6.03
CA GLU A 281 -11.35 11.52 7.29
C GLU A 281 -12.83 11.14 7.14
N LYS A 282 -13.38 10.50 8.17
CA LYS A 282 -14.78 10.08 8.15
C LYS A 282 -15.71 11.30 8.12
N GLY A 283 -16.56 11.37 7.13
CA GLY A 283 -17.63 12.38 7.06
C GLY A 283 -18.72 12.18 8.10
N SER A 284 -19.54 13.21 8.31
CA SER A 284 -20.66 13.21 9.26
C SER A 284 -21.90 12.48 8.73
N VAL A 285 -21.99 12.25 7.41
CA VAL A 285 -23.15 11.63 6.77
C VAL A 285 -22.90 10.14 6.58
N SER A 286 -23.84 9.32 7.07
CA SER A 286 -23.82 7.86 6.81
C SER A 286 -24.57 7.55 5.54
N TYR A 287 -23.96 6.75 4.68
CA TYR A 287 -24.67 6.10 3.57
C TYR A 287 -25.55 4.98 4.15
N ARG A 288 -26.85 5.04 3.86
CA ARG A 288 -27.83 3.99 4.17
C ARG A 288 -28.32 3.34 2.88
#